data_3bbd09ffc9aa4e2b0f76fdbe1edc1fe6
#
_entry.id   3bbd09ffc9aa4e2b0f76fdbe1edc1fe6
#
_cell.length_a   1.000
_cell.length_b   1.000
_cell.length_c   1.000
_cell.angle_alpha   90.00
_cell.angle_beta   90.00
_cell.angle_gamma   90.00
#
_symmetry.space_group_name_H-M   'P 1'
#
loop_
_entity.id
_entity.type
_entity.pdbx_description
1 polymer ?
#
loop_
_entity_poly.entity_id
_entity_poly.type
_entity_poly.pdbx_seq_one_letter_code
_entity_poly.pdbx_strand_id
1 'polypeptide(L)'
;MEIICSHRECTPRKLRDAWRNHLSRSALLSDFTESVVGPSSRKENTKASYRTLVKGLEDFQPGIRIKDINYDFLERWVNWQRDVKHAMPNTIIGRLKALRCLINEAIKRDVLTVDEDPFKSYVIGEMKAKKEYLTESELRRLERVDCVDGRHRHVRDAFLFCCFTGIRWGDFKALRSQQLKNGVLTIDQLKTGHIVQIPLAEIFGGKAMTIVEHYHSLEAFANIGHNSYCNQIIREVAAAAGIRKRVHWHLARHTCGTLLNQHGLQMQEIQHVLGHQRLETTERHYAATSYEQVKRSVKKAFKH
;
A
#
# COMPACT_ATOMS: atom_id res chain seq x y z
N MET A 1 -36.04 17.60 -23.93
CA MET A 1 -35.10 18.68 -23.51
C MET A 1 -35.96 19.85 -23.05
N GLU A 2 -36.42 19.78 -21.79
CA GLU A 2 -37.15 20.88 -21.17
C GLU A 2 -36.18 21.59 -20.20
N ILE A 3 -35.63 22.72 -20.68
CA ILE A 3 -35.04 23.71 -19.79
C ILE A 3 -36.21 24.60 -19.36
N ILE A 4 -36.81 24.29 -18.22
CA ILE A 4 -37.78 25.16 -17.58
C ILE A 4 -37.01 26.36 -17.05
N CYS A 5 -36.97 27.44 -17.82
CA CYS A 5 -36.59 28.76 -17.34
C CYS A 5 -37.74 29.29 -16.49
N SER A 6 -37.67 29.13 -15.17
CA SER A 6 -38.44 29.95 -14.25
C SER A 6 -37.97 31.41 -14.41
N HIS A 7 -38.88 32.28 -14.70
CA HIS A 7 -38.73 33.66 -15.18
C HIS A 7 -38.10 34.63 -14.14
N ARG A 8 -36.97 34.36 -13.54
CA ARG A 8 -36.15 35.39 -12.85
C ARG A 8 -34.68 34.96 -12.83
N GLU A 9 -33.80 35.73 -13.49
CA GLU A 9 -32.35 35.71 -13.46
C GLU A 9 -31.59 34.61 -14.26
N CYS A 10 -31.91 34.43 -15.53
CA CYS A 10 -31.08 33.66 -16.44
C CYS A 10 -30.02 34.58 -17.09
N THR A 11 -28.82 34.66 -16.49
CA THR A 11 -27.72 35.40 -17.12
C THR A 11 -27.00 34.52 -18.14
N PRO A 12 -26.37 35.12 -19.20
CA PRO A 12 -25.58 34.38 -20.19
C PRO A 12 -24.45 33.54 -19.55
N ARG A 13 -23.99 33.93 -18.38
CA ARG A 13 -22.98 33.18 -17.58
C ARG A 13 -23.61 31.91 -17.00
N LYS A 14 -24.78 32.02 -16.36
CA LYS A 14 -25.52 30.86 -15.82
C LYS A 14 -25.88 29.84 -16.90
N LEU A 15 -26.27 30.30 -18.10
CA LEU A 15 -26.53 29.42 -19.23
C LEU A 15 -25.29 28.70 -19.74
N ARG A 16 -24.17 29.40 -19.85
CA ARG A 16 -22.90 28.80 -20.25
C ARG A 16 -22.41 27.76 -19.22
N ASP A 17 -22.55 28.06 -17.94
CA ASP A 17 -22.17 27.18 -16.87
C ASP A 17 -23.08 25.94 -16.82
N ALA A 18 -24.39 26.11 -16.98
CA ALA A 18 -25.36 25.01 -17.09
C ALA A 18 -25.08 24.12 -18.32
N TRP A 19 -24.77 24.74 -19.48
CA TRP A 19 -24.39 24.01 -20.70
C TRP A 19 -23.07 23.26 -20.53
N ARG A 20 -22.06 23.88 -19.93
CA ARG A 20 -20.78 23.26 -19.63
C ARG A 20 -20.93 22.08 -18.65
N ASN A 21 -21.76 22.25 -17.63
CA ASN A 21 -22.08 21.18 -16.67
C ASN A 21 -22.85 20.04 -17.36
N HIS A 22 -23.78 20.33 -18.25
CA HIS A 22 -24.50 19.32 -19.02
C HIS A 22 -23.55 18.49 -19.90
N LEU A 23 -22.60 19.11 -20.60
CA LEU A 23 -21.58 18.44 -21.40
C LEU A 23 -20.66 17.59 -20.50
N SER A 24 -20.23 18.10 -19.33
CA SER A 24 -19.42 17.37 -18.39
C SER A 24 -20.15 16.15 -17.80
N ARG A 25 -21.46 16.28 -17.52
CA ARG A 25 -22.33 15.17 -17.03
C ARG A 25 -22.55 14.09 -18.07
N SER A 26 -22.52 14.43 -19.34
CA SER A 26 -22.68 13.50 -20.47
C SER A 26 -21.36 12.85 -20.88
N ALA A 27 -20.23 13.32 -20.35
CA ALA A 27 -18.91 12.77 -20.66
C ALA A 27 -18.76 11.32 -20.19
N LEU A 28 -18.01 10.53 -20.94
CA LEU A 28 -17.63 9.18 -20.55
C LEU A 28 -16.81 9.23 -19.25
N LEU A 29 -16.91 8.18 -18.45
CA LEU A 29 -16.14 8.08 -17.19
C LEU A 29 -14.63 8.11 -17.45
N SER A 30 -14.16 7.52 -18.56
CA SER A 30 -12.78 7.58 -19.02
C SER A 30 -12.31 9.02 -19.24
N ASP A 31 -13.07 9.80 -19.99
CA ASP A 31 -12.72 11.19 -20.31
C ASP A 31 -12.73 12.07 -19.05
N PHE A 32 -13.77 11.91 -18.21
CA PHE A 32 -13.81 12.58 -16.91
C PHE A 32 -12.60 12.23 -16.05
N THR A 33 -12.29 10.94 -15.92
CA THR A 33 -11.16 10.49 -15.09
C THR A 33 -9.85 11.05 -15.62
N GLU A 34 -9.60 11.02 -16.92
CA GLU A 34 -8.36 11.56 -17.47
C GLU A 34 -8.27 13.08 -17.30
N SER A 35 -9.38 13.80 -17.41
CA SER A 35 -9.40 15.25 -17.14
C SER A 35 -9.09 15.62 -15.69
N VAL A 36 -9.37 14.72 -14.73
CA VAL A 36 -9.10 14.92 -13.30
C VAL A 36 -7.73 14.40 -12.90
N VAL A 37 -7.39 13.21 -13.37
CA VAL A 37 -6.21 12.46 -12.93
C VAL A 37 -4.98 12.84 -13.74
N GLY A 38 -5.12 13.06 -15.04
CA GLY A 38 -4.03 13.39 -15.97
C GLY A 38 -3.20 14.59 -15.51
N PRO A 39 -3.81 15.79 -15.33
CA PRO A 39 -3.10 17.01 -14.93
C PRO A 39 -2.72 17.04 -13.44
N SER A 40 -3.15 16.06 -12.64
CA SER A 40 -2.89 16.05 -11.20
C SER A 40 -1.44 15.78 -10.87
N SER A 41 -0.98 16.27 -9.70
CA SER A 41 0.35 15.98 -9.14
C SER A 41 0.50 14.55 -8.57
N ARG A 42 -0.48 13.66 -8.81
CA ARG A 42 -0.45 12.27 -8.36
C ARG A 42 0.69 11.50 -9.04
N LYS A 43 1.35 10.60 -8.29
CA LYS A 43 2.38 9.70 -8.84
C LYS A 43 1.79 8.81 -9.95
N GLU A 44 2.57 8.49 -10.96
CA GLU A 44 2.12 7.71 -12.14
C GLU A 44 1.47 6.37 -11.77
N ASN A 45 1.99 5.66 -10.75
CA ASN A 45 1.37 4.43 -10.26
C ASN A 45 -0.05 4.66 -9.72
N THR A 46 -0.32 5.83 -9.13
CA THR A 46 -1.67 6.19 -8.67
C THR A 46 -2.57 6.47 -9.87
N LYS A 47 -2.07 7.21 -10.87
CA LYS A 47 -2.81 7.46 -12.12
C LYS A 47 -3.13 6.15 -12.84
N ALA A 48 -2.16 5.23 -12.95
CA ALA A 48 -2.37 3.90 -13.53
C ALA A 48 -3.44 3.09 -12.79
N SER A 49 -3.53 3.22 -11.46
CA SER A 49 -4.59 2.57 -10.66
C SER A 49 -5.98 3.08 -11.00
N TYR A 50 -6.13 4.39 -11.25
CA TYR A 50 -7.41 4.97 -11.71
C TYR A 50 -7.77 4.50 -13.12
N ARG A 51 -6.80 4.44 -14.04
CA ARG A 51 -7.04 3.90 -15.40
C ARG A 51 -7.47 2.44 -15.37
N THR A 52 -6.85 1.64 -14.49
CA THR A 52 -7.24 0.23 -14.26
C THR A 52 -8.66 0.12 -13.69
N LEU A 53 -9.05 1.02 -12.76
CA LEU A 53 -10.40 1.08 -12.22
C LEU A 53 -11.43 1.38 -13.33
N VAL A 54 -11.18 2.41 -14.13
CA VAL A 54 -12.08 2.81 -15.22
C VAL A 54 -12.24 1.69 -16.23
N LYS A 55 -11.14 1.07 -16.66
CA LYS A 55 -11.20 -0.11 -17.53
C LYS A 55 -12.07 -1.22 -16.95
N GLY A 56 -11.95 -1.51 -15.66
CA GLY A 56 -12.79 -2.51 -15.00
C GLY A 56 -14.27 -2.12 -14.88
N LEU A 57 -14.59 -0.82 -14.88
CA LEU A 57 -15.97 -0.32 -14.93
C LEU A 57 -16.53 -0.39 -16.35
N GLU A 58 -15.74 -0.07 -17.36
CA GLU A 58 -16.09 -0.21 -18.78
C GLU A 58 -16.25 -1.67 -19.21
N ASP A 59 -15.44 -2.59 -18.66
CA ASP A 59 -15.63 -4.04 -18.85
C ASP A 59 -17.02 -4.51 -18.34
N PHE A 60 -17.53 -3.87 -17.28
CA PHE A 60 -18.85 -4.19 -16.72
C PHE A 60 -19.98 -3.50 -17.49
N GLN A 61 -19.83 -2.21 -17.78
CA GLN A 61 -20.81 -1.41 -18.51
C GLN A 61 -20.09 -0.50 -19.51
N PRO A 62 -20.00 -0.93 -20.79
CA PRO A 62 -19.40 -0.10 -21.85
C PRO A 62 -20.09 1.26 -21.99
N GLY A 63 -19.32 2.31 -22.20
CA GLY A 63 -19.83 3.66 -22.38
C GLY A 63 -20.39 4.30 -21.11
N ILE A 64 -20.02 3.79 -19.94
CA ILE A 64 -20.44 4.31 -18.63
C ILE A 64 -20.06 5.78 -18.45
N ARG A 65 -20.96 6.55 -17.88
CA ARG A 65 -20.77 7.96 -17.52
C ARG A 65 -20.76 8.12 -16.01
N ILE A 66 -20.18 9.21 -15.53
CA ILE A 66 -20.10 9.47 -14.09
C ILE A 66 -21.48 9.51 -13.41
N LYS A 67 -22.49 10.04 -14.08
CA LYS A 67 -23.87 10.13 -13.60
C LYS A 67 -24.61 8.79 -13.52
N ASP A 68 -24.12 7.77 -14.23
CA ASP A 68 -24.75 6.45 -14.23
C ASP A 68 -24.37 5.63 -12.99
N ILE A 69 -23.42 6.14 -12.20
CA ILE A 69 -22.93 5.48 -10.99
C ILE A 69 -23.83 5.87 -9.81
N ASN A 70 -24.87 5.09 -9.61
CA ASN A 70 -25.81 5.21 -8.50
C ASN A 70 -25.67 4.01 -7.54
N TYR A 71 -26.49 3.93 -6.52
CA TYR A 71 -26.48 2.86 -5.53
C TYR A 71 -26.65 1.47 -6.16
N ASP A 72 -27.66 1.29 -7.00
CA ASP A 72 -27.92 0.01 -7.68
C ASP A 72 -26.77 -0.40 -8.62
N PHE A 73 -26.14 0.58 -9.27
CA PHE A 73 -24.95 0.32 -10.05
C PHE A 73 -23.82 -0.25 -9.18
N LEU A 74 -23.57 0.34 -8.03
CA LEU A 74 -22.51 -0.14 -7.12
C LEU A 74 -22.77 -1.57 -6.66
N GLU A 75 -24.00 -1.91 -6.29
CA GLU A 75 -24.37 -3.27 -5.89
C GLU A 75 -24.13 -4.28 -7.02
N ARG A 76 -24.66 -3.99 -8.21
CA ARG A 76 -24.49 -4.86 -9.39
C ARG A 76 -23.01 -5.02 -9.77
N TRP A 77 -22.23 -3.94 -9.74
CA TRP A 77 -20.81 -3.98 -10.06
C TRP A 77 -20.00 -4.77 -9.02
N VAL A 78 -20.30 -4.62 -7.74
CA VAL A 78 -19.64 -5.39 -6.66
C VAL A 78 -19.96 -6.88 -6.79
N ASN A 79 -21.22 -7.22 -7.04
CA ASN A 79 -21.62 -8.60 -7.25
C ASN A 79 -20.92 -9.21 -8.48
N TRP A 80 -20.88 -8.50 -9.58
CA TRP A 80 -20.15 -8.93 -10.77
C TRP A 80 -18.65 -9.12 -10.53
N GLN A 81 -18.01 -8.19 -9.79
CA GLN A 81 -16.60 -8.37 -9.43
C GLN A 81 -16.36 -9.62 -8.58
N ARG A 82 -17.27 -9.92 -7.65
CA ARG A 82 -17.17 -11.09 -6.78
C ARG A 82 -17.46 -12.38 -7.55
N ASP A 83 -18.56 -12.43 -8.27
CA ASP A 83 -19.14 -13.66 -8.79
C ASP A 83 -18.60 -14.01 -10.19
N VAL A 84 -18.30 -13.00 -11.02
CA VAL A 84 -17.79 -13.21 -12.39
C VAL A 84 -16.28 -13.03 -12.49
N LYS A 85 -15.72 -11.98 -11.87
CA LYS A 85 -14.27 -11.73 -11.90
C LYS A 85 -13.50 -12.41 -10.78
N HIS A 86 -14.19 -13.06 -9.84
CA HIS A 86 -13.61 -13.70 -8.65
C HIS A 86 -12.60 -12.80 -7.92
N ALA A 87 -12.89 -11.50 -7.89
CA ALA A 87 -12.01 -10.51 -7.28
C ALA A 87 -12.01 -10.67 -5.76
N MET A 88 -10.80 -10.63 -5.19
CA MET A 88 -10.64 -10.69 -3.73
C MET A 88 -11.33 -9.48 -3.09
N PRO A 89 -12.01 -9.68 -1.93
CA PRO A 89 -12.75 -8.61 -1.25
C PRO A 89 -11.94 -7.32 -1.03
N ASN A 90 -10.64 -7.42 -0.66
CA ASN A 90 -9.76 -6.25 -0.53
C ASN A 90 -9.58 -5.47 -1.83
N THR A 91 -9.56 -6.16 -2.96
CA THR A 91 -9.47 -5.55 -4.28
C THR A 91 -10.73 -4.75 -4.58
N ILE A 92 -11.90 -5.31 -4.27
CA ILE A 92 -13.20 -4.65 -4.44
C ILE A 92 -13.28 -3.39 -3.57
N ILE A 93 -12.93 -3.50 -2.30
CA ILE A 93 -12.88 -2.35 -1.37
C ILE A 93 -11.92 -1.26 -1.85
N GLY A 94 -10.74 -1.65 -2.33
CA GLY A 94 -9.77 -0.70 -2.89
C GLY A 94 -10.32 0.05 -4.10
N ARG A 95 -11.01 -0.66 -4.99
CA ARG A 95 -11.68 -0.09 -6.17
C ARG A 95 -12.82 0.86 -5.78
N LEU A 96 -13.66 0.47 -4.81
CA LEU A 96 -14.74 1.33 -4.29
C LEU A 96 -14.20 2.62 -3.67
N LYS A 97 -13.10 2.54 -2.89
CA LYS A 97 -12.45 3.73 -2.32
C LYS A 97 -11.90 4.66 -3.40
N ALA A 98 -11.30 4.11 -4.46
CA ALA A 98 -10.82 4.90 -5.59
C ALA A 98 -11.99 5.54 -6.37
N LEU A 99 -13.08 4.80 -6.58
CA LEU A 99 -14.29 5.32 -7.22
C LEU A 99 -14.92 6.44 -6.40
N ARG A 100 -15.00 6.30 -5.07
CA ARG A 100 -15.46 7.37 -4.17
C ARG A 100 -14.64 8.65 -4.31
N CYS A 101 -13.32 8.53 -4.52
CA CYS A 101 -12.49 9.71 -4.79
C CYS A 101 -12.87 10.40 -6.09
N LEU A 102 -13.23 9.66 -7.15
CA LEU A 102 -13.71 10.23 -8.42
C LEU A 102 -15.08 10.90 -8.27
N ILE A 103 -16.02 10.28 -7.56
CA ILE A 103 -17.32 10.85 -7.24
C ILE A 103 -17.15 12.16 -6.46
N ASN A 104 -16.29 12.18 -5.44
CA ASN A 104 -16.00 13.41 -4.68
C ASN A 104 -15.40 14.52 -5.57
N GLU A 105 -14.56 14.17 -6.53
CA GLU A 105 -14.04 15.15 -7.50
C GLU A 105 -15.14 15.63 -8.49
N ALA A 106 -16.08 14.77 -8.85
CA ALA A 106 -17.22 15.15 -9.68
C ALA A 106 -18.15 16.13 -8.96
N ILE A 107 -18.40 15.91 -7.67
CA ILE A 107 -19.19 16.84 -6.83
C ILE A 107 -18.47 18.18 -6.68
N LYS A 108 -17.15 18.19 -6.38
CA LYS A 108 -16.37 19.43 -6.29
C LYS A 108 -16.33 20.26 -7.57
N ARG A 109 -16.56 19.63 -8.71
CA ARG A 109 -16.58 20.27 -10.04
C ARG A 109 -17.98 20.54 -10.57
N ASP A 110 -18.99 20.38 -9.71
CA ASP A 110 -20.41 20.56 -10.03
C ASP A 110 -20.90 19.65 -11.19
N VAL A 111 -20.20 18.54 -11.46
CA VAL A 111 -20.62 17.52 -12.42
C VAL A 111 -21.72 16.65 -11.82
N LEU A 112 -21.64 16.36 -10.53
CA LEU A 112 -22.67 15.72 -9.71
C LEU A 112 -23.08 16.65 -8.58
N THR A 113 -24.33 16.56 -8.17
CA THR A 113 -24.79 17.19 -6.92
C THR A 113 -24.48 16.32 -5.70
N VAL A 114 -24.52 16.91 -4.52
CA VAL A 114 -24.34 16.17 -3.26
C VAL A 114 -25.40 15.07 -3.07
N ASP A 115 -26.60 15.26 -3.62
CA ASP A 115 -27.69 14.29 -3.52
C ASP A 115 -27.52 13.10 -4.50
N GLU A 116 -26.73 13.29 -5.55
CA GLU A 116 -26.36 12.23 -6.49
C GLU A 116 -25.18 11.37 -6.01
N ASP A 117 -24.61 11.63 -4.81
CA ASP A 117 -23.53 10.82 -4.25
C ASP A 117 -24.01 9.42 -3.81
N PRO A 118 -23.68 8.36 -4.55
CA PRO A 118 -24.10 7.00 -4.19
C PRO A 118 -23.52 6.52 -2.88
N PHE A 119 -22.40 7.10 -2.44
CA PHE A 119 -21.72 6.73 -1.19
C PHE A 119 -22.33 7.41 0.07
N LYS A 120 -23.36 8.24 -0.07
CA LYS A 120 -24.18 8.67 1.07
C LYS A 120 -24.85 7.48 1.77
N SER A 121 -25.36 6.55 0.96
CA SER A 121 -26.09 5.37 1.44
C SER A 121 -25.24 4.09 1.35
N TYR A 122 -24.29 4.02 0.42
CA TYR A 122 -23.47 2.84 0.20
C TYR A 122 -22.27 2.83 1.16
N VAL A 123 -22.29 1.88 2.11
CA VAL A 123 -21.20 1.70 3.09
C VAL A 123 -20.14 0.77 2.51
N ILE A 124 -18.93 1.31 2.35
CA ILE A 124 -17.78 0.49 1.96
C ILE A 124 -17.33 -0.31 3.18
N GLY A 125 -17.49 -1.63 3.11
CA GLY A 125 -17.10 -2.53 4.20
C GLY A 125 -15.63 -2.42 4.59
N GLU A 126 -15.33 -2.75 5.83
CA GLU A 126 -13.95 -2.89 6.32
C GLU A 126 -13.49 -4.34 6.23
N MET A 127 -12.24 -4.52 5.86
CA MET A 127 -11.63 -5.85 5.84
C MET A 127 -10.67 -6.04 6.99
N LYS A 128 -10.82 -7.18 7.65
CA LYS A 128 -9.80 -7.69 8.57
C LYS A 128 -8.73 -8.41 7.74
N ALA A 129 -7.61 -7.75 7.47
CA ALA A 129 -6.46 -8.41 6.87
C ALA A 129 -5.86 -9.41 7.86
N LYS A 130 -5.64 -10.65 7.42
CA LYS A 130 -4.83 -11.62 8.16
C LYS A 130 -3.40 -11.08 8.18
N LYS A 131 -2.89 -10.72 9.35
CA LYS A 131 -1.54 -10.18 9.49
C LYS A 131 -0.57 -11.34 9.53
N GLU A 132 -0.02 -11.73 8.39
CA GLU A 132 1.04 -12.74 8.32
C GLU A 132 2.40 -12.09 8.55
N TYR A 133 3.30 -12.82 9.19
CA TYR A 133 4.71 -12.47 9.38
C TYR A 133 5.53 -13.77 9.49
N LEU A 134 6.83 -13.68 9.31
CA LEU A 134 7.74 -14.80 9.54
C LEU A 134 8.18 -14.81 11.00
N THR A 135 8.06 -15.97 11.64
CA THR A 135 8.58 -16.19 13.00
C THR A 135 10.11 -16.21 12.99
N GLU A 136 10.74 -16.04 14.15
CA GLU A 136 12.20 -16.17 14.26
C GLU A 136 12.71 -17.55 13.81
N SER A 137 11.94 -18.61 14.07
CA SER A 137 12.31 -19.96 13.62
C SER A 137 12.25 -20.08 12.09
N GLU A 138 11.27 -19.43 11.42
CA GLU A 138 11.19 -19.38 9.96
C GLU A 138 12.33 -18.55 9.37
N LEU A 139 12.68 -17.40 10.00
CA LEU A 139 13.84 -16.62 9.59
C LEU A 139 15.14 -17.41 9.71
N ARG A 140 15.35 -18.13 10.82
CA ARG A 140 16.54 -19.00 10.99
C ARG A 140 16.61 -20.09 9.93
N ARG A 141 15.47 -20.68 9.50
CA ARG A 141 15.47 -21.66 8.40
C ARG A 141 15.80 -20.98 7.06
N LEU A 142 15.29 -19.79 6.84
CA LEU A 142 15.57 -19.02 5.62
C LEU A 142 17.04 -18.59 5.55
N GLU A 143 17.67 -18.24 6.68
CA GLU A 143 19.09 -17.93 6.76
C GLU A 143 19.98 -19.12 6.38
N ARG A 144 19.55 -20.34 6.75
CA ARG A 144 20.34 -21.57 6.60
C ARG A 144 20.05 -22.38 5.34
N VAL A 145 19.00 -22.02 4.58
CA VAL A 145 18.62 -22.79 3.40
C VAL A 145 19.70 -22.70 2.34
N ASP A 146 20.03 -23.84 1.77
CA ASP A 146 20.93 -23.91 0.62
C ASP A 146 20.21 -23.37 -0.62
N CYS A 147 20.79 -22.34 -1.20
CA CYS A 147 20.25 -21.70 -2.40
C CYS A 147 20.82 -22.38 -3.65
N VAL A 148 19.94 -22.58 -4.63
CA VAL A 148 20.29 -23.23 -5.91
C VAL A 148 21.45 -22.54 -6.62
N ASP A 149 21.50 -21.21 -6.56
CA ASP A 149 22.54 -20.38 -7.17
C ASP A 149 22.82 -19.08 -6.39
N GLY A 150 23.79 -18.33 -6.88
CA GLY A 150 24.16 -17.03 -6.30
C GLY A 150 23.06 -15.98 -6.36
N ARG A 151 22.14 -16.06 -7.33
CA ARG A 151 21.02 -15.13 -7.47
C ARG A 151 19.95 -15.38 -6.40
N HIS A 152 19.61 -16.65 -6.16
CA HIS A 152 18.70 -17.04 -5.08
C HIS A 152 19.25 -16.61 -3.72
N ARG A 153 20.56 -16.79 -3.51
CA ARG A 153 21.25 -16.33 -2.31
C ARG A 153 21.15 -14.82 -2.14
N HIS A 154 21.44 -14.06 -3.20
CA HIS A 154 21.40 -12.61 -3.19
C HIS A 154 19.98 -12.07 -2.87
N VAL A 155 18.94 -12.63 -3.51
CA VAL A 155 17.54 -12.25 -3.22
C VAL A 155 17.13 -12.65 -1.81
N ARG A 156 17.56 -13.82 -1.31
CA ARG A 156 17.35 -14.25 0.09
C ARG A 156 17.97 -13.25 1.07
N ASP A 157 19.21 -12.90 0.87
CA ASP A 157 19.95 -11.98 1.75
C ASP A 157 19.33 -10.59 1.77
N ALA A 158 18.93 -10.08 0.60
CA ALA A 158 18.19 -8.84 0.45
C ALA A 158 16.82 -8.87 1.16
N PHE A 159 16.11 -9.98 1.08
CA PHE A 159 14.84 -10.16 1.77
C PHE A 159 15.03 -10.23 3.30
N LEU A 160 16.03 -10.98 3.78
CA LEU A 160 16.38 -11.06 5.20
C LEU A 160 16.79 -9.69 5.74
N PHE A 161 17.61 -8.94 5.00
CA PHE A 161 17.93 -7.55 5.33
C PHE A 161 16.69 -6.70 5.52
N CYS A 162 15.69 -6.82 4.63
CA CYS A 162 14.42 -6.13 4.78
C CYS A 162 13.59 -6.65 5.97
N CYS A 163 13.73 -7.93 6.35
CA CYS A 163 13.12 -8.47 7.57
C CYS A 163 13.73 -7.88 8.85
N PHE A 164 15.00 -7.52 8.83
CA PHE A 164 15.70 -6.94 10.00
C PHE A 164 15.67 -5.41 10.04
N THR A 165 15.40 -4.74 8.91
CA THR A 165 15.38 -3.27 8.83
C THR A 165 13.99 -2.68 8.65
N GLY A 166 13.05 -3.47 8.13
CA GLY A 166 11.70 -3.02 7.82
C GLY A 166 11.60 -2.04 6.64
N ILE A 167 12.66 -1.79 5.88
CA ILE A 167 12.64 -0.86 4.75
C ILE A 167 11.70 -1.35 3.63
N ARG A 168 11.12 -0.40 2.90
CA ARG A 168 10.23 -0.72 1.78
C ARG A 168 11.03 -1.14 0.56
N TRP A 169 10.42 -1.90 -0.33
CA TRP A 169 11.04 -2.31 -1.60
C TRP A 169 11.65 -1.13 -2.37
N GLY A 170 10.92 -0.02 -2.53
CA GLY A 170 11.42 1.16 -3.25
C GLY A 170 12.64 1.79 -2.59
N ASP A 171 12.62 1.88 -1.27
CA ASP A 171 13.72 2.43 -0.49
C ASP A 171 14.94 1.48 -0.54
N PHE A 172 14.72 0.16 -0.47
CA PHE A 172 15.76 -0.85 -0.66
C PHE A 172 16.44 -0.72 -2.03
N LYS A 173 15.65 -0.60 -3.10
CA LYS A 173 16.17 -0.43 -4.46
C LYS A 173 16.95 0.86 -4.68
N ALA A 174 16.72 1.85 -3.84
CA ALA A 174 17.39 3.16 -3.89
C ALA A 174 18.59 3.27 -2.93
N LEU A 175 18.99 2.19 -2.28
CA LEU A 175 20.11 2.22 -1.33
C LEU A 175 21.41 2.70 -1.99
N ARG A 176 22.16 3.50 -1.21
CA ARG A 176 23.48 4.03 -1.57
C ARG A 176 24.43 3.88 -0.40
N SER A 177 25.68 3.57 -0.66
CA SER A 177 26.70 3.32 0.36
C SER A 177 26.91 4.51 1.30
N GLN A 178 26.76 5.72 0.80
CA GLN A 178 26.83 6.96 1.59
C GLN A 178 25.75 7.10 2.69
N GLN A 179 24.68 6.30 2.60
CA GLN A 179 23.60 6.29 3.58
C GLN A 179 23.96 5.46 4.85
N LEU A 180 24.97 4.61 4.75
CA LEU A 180 25.47 3.81 5.87
C LEU A 180 26.71 4.46 6.45
N LYS A 181 26.61 5.00 7.67
CA LYS A 181 27.73 5.63 8.38
C LYS A 181 27.72 5.16 9.83
N ASN A 182 28.88 4.73 10.32
CA ASN A 182 29.07 4.29 11.71
C ASN A 182 28.02 3.26 12.17
N GLY A 183 27.67 2.30 11.32
CA GLY A 183 26.65 1.28 11.61
C GLY A 183 25.21 1.75 11.59
N VAL A 184 24.94 3.03 11.26
CA VAL A 184 23.59 3.59 11.14
C VAL A 184 23.24 3.82 9.68
N LEU A 185 22.12 3.22 9.26
CA LEU A 185 21.54 3.43 7.93
C LEU A 185 20.51 4.57 7.97
N THR A 186 20.77 5.64 7.23
CA THR A 186 19.88 6.80 7.11
C THR A 186 19.19 6.80 5.75
N ILE A 187 17.86 6.77 5.72
CA ILE A 187 17.04 6.70 4.50
C ILE A 187 16.05 7.85 4.46
N ASP A 188 16.04 8.59 3.37
CA ASP A 188 14.91 9.45 2.99
C ASP A 188 13.91 8.61 2.20
N GLN A 189 12.75 8.33 2.82
CA GLN A 189 11.77 7.40 2.26
C GLN A 189 11.07 7.99 1.02
N LEU A 190 11.22 7.35 -0.12
CA LEU A 190 10.65 7.76 -1.43
C LEU A 190 9.14 7.96 -1.44
N LYS A 191 8.42 7.22 -0.59
CA LYS A 191 6.95 7.31 -0.53
C LYS A 191 6.45 8.45 0.33
N THR A 192 7.15 8.76 1.42
CA THR A 192 6.65 9.62 2.50
C THR A 192 7.50 10.86 2.74
N GLY A 193 8.75 10.91 2.22
CA GLY A 193 9.72 11.97 2.51
C GLY A 193 10.21 11.99 3.97
N HIS A 194 9.95 10.91 4.75
CA HIS A 194 10.44 10.82 6.11
C HIS A 194 11.87 10.31 6.14
N ILE A 195 12.73 10.97 6.91
CA ILE A 195 14.06 10.47 7.23
C ILE A 195 13.93 9.44 8.34
N VAL A 196 14.47 8.25 8.10
CA VAL A 196 14.52 7.14 9.04
C VAL A 196 15.97 6.79 9.29
N GLN A 197 16.33 6.59 10.57
CA GLN A 197 17.64 6.12 10.99
C GLN A 197 17.50 4.75 11.64
N ILE A 198 18.23 3.77 11.12
CA ILE A 198 18.18 2.38 11.56
C ILE A 198 19.58 1.98 12.04
N PRO A 199 19.76 1.67 13.35
CA PRO A 199 21.05 1.23 13.89
C PRO A 199 21.30 -0.24 13.50
N LEU A 200 21.94 -0.46 12.34
CA LEU A 200 22.15 -1.80 11.78
C LEU A 200 23.05 -2.67 12.67
N ALA A 201 23.96 -2.07 13.43
CA ALA A 201 24.86 -2.78 14.30
C ALA A 201 24.15 -3.37 15.54
N GLU A 202 23.07 -2.74 15.99
CA GLU A 202 22.35 -3.11 17.21
C GLU A 202 21.06 -3.89 16.93
N ILE A 203 20.31 -3.47 15.90
CA ILE A 203 19.00 -4.05 15.61
C ILE A 203 19.12 -5.54 15.26
N PHE A 204 18.33 -6.37 15.91
CA PHE A 204 18.39 -7.83 15.76
C PHE A 204 19.81 -8.43 15.92
N GLY A 205 20.63 -7.84 16.81
CA GLY A 205 22.00 -8.29 17.08
C GLY A 205 22.94 -8.12 15.87
N GLY A 206 22.74 -7.06 15.09
CA GLY A 206 23.62 -6.72 13.97
C GLY A 206 23.45 -7.59 12.71
N LYS A 207 22.44 -8.46 12.64
CA LYS A 207 22.24 -9.36 11.50
C LYS A 207 22.16 -8.63 10.15
N ALA A 208 21.51 -7.46 10.11
CA ALA A 208 21.43 -6.67 8.89
C ALA A 208 22.80 -6.13 8.47
N MET A 209 23.65 -5.75 9.43
CA MET A 209 25.01 -5.29 9.18
C MET A 209 25.86 -6.44 8.60
N THR A 210 25.84 -7.61 9.26
CA THR A 210 26.56 -8.81 8.78
C THR A 210 26.20 -9.17 7.35
N ILE A 211 24.91 -9.05 6.96
CA ILE A 211 24.49 -9.33 5.58
C ILE A 211 25.17 -8.37 4.60
N VAL A 212 25.15 -7.07 4.85
CA VAL A 212 25.66 -6.09 3.88
C VAL A 212 27.19 -6.11 3.77
N GLU A 213 27.90 -6.54 4.81
CA GLU A 213 29.36 -6.70 4.80
C GLU A 213 29.85 -7.74 3.78
N HIS A 214 29.00 -8.66 3.33
CA HIS A 214 29.33 -9.62 2.28
C HIS A 214 29.27 -9.02 0.87
N TYR A 215 28.84 -7.75 0.73
CA TYR A 215 28.66 -7.10 -0.56
C TYR A 215 29.59 -5.88 -0.70
N HIS A 216 30.11 -5.65 -1.88
CA HIS A 216 31.06 -4.55 -2.17
C HIS A 216 30.48 -3.15 -1.91
N SER A 217 29.16 -3.00 -2.06
CA SER A 217 28.46 -1.73 -1.84
C SER A 217 26.97 -1.96 -1.66
N LEU A 218 26.26 -0.99 -1.05
CA LEU A 218 24.80 -1.07 -0.96
C LEU A 218 24.11 -1.00 -2.32
N GLU A 219 24.71 -0.34 -3.31
CA GLU A 219 24.23 -0.29 -4.69
C GLU A 219 24.27 -1.68 -5.33
N ALA A 220 25.39 -2.38 -5.20
CA ALA A 220 25.53 -3.75 -5.68
C ALA A 220 24.57 -4.70 -4.98
N PHE A 221 24.44 -4.56 -3.66
CA PHE A 221 23.49 -5.32 -2.85
C PHE A 221 22.02 -5.08 -3.27
N ALA A 222 21.64 -3.84 -3.56
CA ALA A 222 20.28 -3.50 -3.99
C ALA A 222 19.99 -3.88 -5.46
N ASN A 223 20.98 -4.30 -6.24
CA ASN A 223 20.81 -4.63 -7.65
C ASN A 223 20.33 -6.07 -7.87
N ILE A 224 19.12 -6.41 -7.43
CA ILE A 224 18.54 -7.77 -7.50
C ILE A 224 17.41 -7.94 -8.54
N GLY A 225 17.21 -6.96 -9.42
CA GLY A 225 16.13 -7.00 -10.42
C GLY A 225 14.84 -6.30 -9.98
N HIS A 226 13.71 -6.65 -10.59
CA HIS A 226 12.41 -6.03 -10.29
C HIS A 226 11.56 -6.84 -9.31
N ASN A 227 10.58 -6.19 -8.70
CA ASN A 227 9.81 -6.73 -7.56
C ASN A 227 9.11 -8.07 -7.85
N SER A 228 8.45 -8.21 -9.02
CA SER A 228 7.73 -9.44 -9.36
C SER A 228 8.67 -10.65 -9.46
N TYR A 229 9.83 -10.46 -10.08
CA TYR A 229 10.87 -11.48 -10.21
C TYR A 229 11.44 -11.88 -8.84
N CYS A 230 11.82 -10.89 -8.01
CA CYS A 230 12.32 -11.18 -6.67
C CYS A 230 11.28 -11.84 -5.77
N ASN A 231 9.98 -11.52 -5.95
CA ASN A 231 8.89 -12.20 -5.26
C ASN A 231 8.72 -13.66 -5.72
N GLN A 232 9.05 -13.98 -6.97
CA GLN A 232 9.06 -15.37 -7.43
C GLN A 232 10.20 -16.14 -6.76
N ILE A 233 11.43 -15.64 -6.86
CA ILE A 233 12.61 -16.27 -6.26
C ILE A 233 12.44 -16.48 -4.76
N ILE A 234 12.01 -15.45 -4.02
CA ILE A 234 11.89 -15.60 -2.54
C ILE A 234 10.83 -16.62 -2.14
N ARG A 235 9.80 -16.87 -2.96
CA ARG A 235 8.84 -17.97 -2.73
C ARG A 235 9.49 -19.33 -2.92
N GLU A 236 10.32 -19.49 -3.93
CA GLU A 236 11.07 -20.72 -4.20
C GLU A 236 12.03 -21.01 -3.04
N VAL A 237 12.79 -20.01 -2.60
CA VAL A 237 13.70 -20.13 -1.45
C VAL A 237 12.94 -20.42 -0.16
N ALA A 238 11.80 -19.77 0.08
CA ALA A 238 10.97 -20.02 1.25
C ALA A 238 10.36 -21.42 1.24
N ALA A 239 9.95 -21.92 0.09
CA ALA A 239 9.47 -23.29 -0.05
C ALA A 239 10.57 -24.30 0.26
N ALA A 240 11.80 -24.09 -0.24
CA ALA A 240 12.96 -24.90 0.09
C ALA A 240 13.30 -24.87 1.60
N ALA A 241 13.06 -23.73 2.27
CA ALA A 241 13.20 -23.60 3.73
C ALA A 241 12.03 -24.21 4.52
N GLY A 242 11.05 -24.86 3.87
CA GLY A 242 9.87 -25.46 4.49
C GLY A 242 8.88 -24.41 5.06
N ILE A 243 8.83 -23.21 4.48
CA ILE A 243 7.92 -22.13 4.88
C ILE A 243 6.67 -22.20 3.99
N ARG A 244 5.51 -22.50 4.59
CA ARG A 244 4.22 -22.65 3.87
C ARG A 244 3.48 -21.33 3.67
N LYS A 245 3.91 -20.23 4.32
CA LYS A 245 3.31 -18.90 4.19
C LYS A 245 3.56 -18.32 2.80
N ARG A 246 2.63 -17.47 2.33
CA ARG A 246 2.82 -16.75 1.07
C ARG A 246 3.86 -15.64 1.25
N VAL A 247 5.12 -15.95 0.99
CA VAL A 247 6.22 -14.98 1.12
C VAL A 247 6.18 -13.98 -0.04
N HIS A 248 6.30 -12.71 0.30
CA HIS A 248 6.41 -11.59 -0.63
C HIS A 248 7.15 -10.42 0.03
N TRP A 249 7.67 -9.49 -0.75
CA TRP A 249 8.57 -8.46 -0.23
C TRP A 249 7.98 -7.62 0.92
N HIS A 250 6.69 -7.28 0.85
CA HIS A 250 6.07 -6.50 1.92
C HIS A 250 5.91 -7.29 3.24
N LEU A 251 5.94 -8.63 3.17
CA LEU A 251 5.93 -9.49 4.35
C LEU A 251 7.19 -9.27 5.22
N ALA A 252 8.34 -8.97 4.60
CA ALA A 252 9.56 -8.64 5.33
C ALA A 252 9.36 -7.48 6.32
N ARG A 253 8.71 -6.42 5.87
CA ARG A 253 8.41 -5.26 6.71
C ARG A 253 7.40 -5.58 7.83
N HIS A 254 6.38 -6.38 7.55
CA HIS A 254 5.47 -6.86 8.59
C HIS A 254 6.20 -7.73 9.61
N THR A 255 7.10 -8.57 9.14
CA THR A 255 7.96 -9.39 10.00
C THR A 255 8.80 -8.52 10.93
N CYS A 256 9.51 -7.52 10.40
CA CYS A 256 10.29 -6.58 11.18
C CYS A 256 9.46 -5.94 12.31
N GLY A 257 8.34 -5.29 11.96
CA GLY A 257 7.52 -4.59 12.94
C GLY A 257 6.94 -5.52 14.02
N THR A 258 6.51 -6.74 13.63
CA THR A 258 5.99 -7.71 14.59
C THR A 258 7.09 -8.21 15.54
N LEU A 259 8.27 -8.53 15.01
CA LEU A 259 9.39 -8.99 15.84
C LEU A 259 9.90 -7.88 16.78
N LEU A 260 10.02 -6.63 16.30
CA LEU A 260 10.37 -5.50 17.17
C LEU A 260 9.38 -5.36 18.33
N ASN A 261 8.08 -5.49 18.08
CA ASN A 261 7.08 -5.50 19.14
C ASN A 261 7.28 -6.70 20.10
N GLN A 262 7.54 -7.90 19.58
CA GLN A 262 7.80 -9.09 20.40
C GLN A 262 9.08 -8.95 21.24
N HIS A 263 10.08 -8.23 20.75
CA HIS A 263 11.30 -7.87 21.50
C HIS A 263 11.07 -6.74 22.51
N GLY A 264 9.87 -6.16 22.58
CA GLY A 264 9.47 -5.20 23.60
C GLY A 264 9.67 -3.73 23.24
N LEU A 265 9.92 -3.40 21.96
CA LEU A 265 9.93 -2.01 21.53
C LEU A 265 8.51 -1.42 21.62
N GLN A 266 8.45 -0.15 22.02
CA GLN A 266 7.20 0.61 22.08
C GLN A 266 6.70 0.94 20.67
N MET A 267 5.38 1.15 20.53
CA MET A 267 4.77 1.45 19.22
C MET A 267 5.36 2.69 18.54
N GLN A 268 5.73 3.70 19.33
CA GLN A 268 6.40 4.91 18.83
C GLN A 268 7.80 4.62 18.28
N GLU A 269 8.56 3.74 18.95
CA GLU A 269 9.90 3.33 18.50
C GLU A 269 9.80 2.51 17.20
N ILE A 270 8.82 1.60 17.12
CA ILE A 270 8.53 0.83 15.90
C ILE A 270 8.08 1.77 14.77
N GLN A 271 7.23 2.75 15.09
CA GLN A 271 6.82 3.79 14.14
C GLN A 271 8.03 4.51 13.56
N HIS A 272 8.98 4.90 14.42
CA HIS A 272 10.21 5.59 14.01
C HIS A 272 11.07 4.70 13.10
N VAL A 273 11.38 3.48 13.51
CA VAL A 273 12.18 2.52 12.72
C VAL A 273 11.54 2.25 11.35
N LEU A 274 10.24 2.08 11.32
CA LEU A 274 9.51 1.82 10.07
C LEU A 274 9.23 3.10 9.26
N GLY A 275 9.27 4.29 9.86
CA GLY A 275 8.90 5.55 9.22
C GLY A 275 7.42 5.60 8.81
N HIS A 276 6.52 5.24 9.74
CA HIS A 276 5.09 5.44 9.55
C HIS A 276 4.71 6.87 9.93
N GLN A 277 3.98 7.57 9.06
CA GLN A 277 3.54 8.95 9.32
C GLN A 277 2.53 9.05 10.48
N ARG A 278 1.75 7.99 10.71
CA ARG A 278 0.71 7.96 11.75
C ARG A 278 0.93 6.75 12.66
N LEU A 279 0.84 6.99 13.96
CA LEU A 279 0.93 5.93 14.97
C LEU A 279 -0.16 4.86 14.78
N GLU A 280 -1.37 5.26 14.43
CA GLU A 280 -2.50 4.37 14.09
C GLU A 280 -2.14 3.31 13.04
N THR A 281 -1.24 3.64 12.09
CA THR A 281 -0.75 2.67 11.11
C THR A 281 0.07 1.58 11.79
N THR A 282 0.91 1.94 12.77
CA THR A 282 1.73 1.00 13.54
C THR A 282 0.86 0.17 14.46
N GLU A 283 -0.05 0.80 15.19
CA GLU A 283 -0.99 0.14 16.10
C GLU A 283 -1.91 -0.84 15.36
N ARG A 284 -2.49 -0.42 14.24
CA ARG A 284 -3.34 -1.29 13.40
C ARG A 284 -2.62 -2.56 12.96
N HIS A 285 -1.32 -2.48 12.69
CA HIS A 285 -0.55 -3.62 12.20
C HIS A 285 0.09 -4.44 13.30
N TYR A 286 0.49 -3.85 14.42
CA TYR A 286 1.36 -4.50 15.42
C TYR A 286 0.82 -4.51 16.85
N ALA A 287 -0.34 -3.91 17.14
CA ALA A 287 -0.92 -3.79 18.47
C ALA A 287 -1.46 -5.09 19.10
N ALA A 288 -1.19 -6.25 18.51
CA ALA A 288 -1.53 -7.51 19.17
C ALA A 288 -0.51 -7.79 20.29
N THR A 289 -0.72 -7.16 21.45
CA THR A 289 0.10 -7.40 22.64
C THR A 289 -0.26 -8.76 23.23
N SER A 290 0.70 -9.68 23.27
CA SER A 290 0.50 -10.98 23.92
C SER A 290 0.58 -10.84 25.46
N TYR A 291 -0.08 -11.74 26.20
CA TYR A 291 0.03 -11.80 27.66
C TYR A 291 1.51 -11.87 28.12
N GLU A 292 2.36 -12.60 27.40
CA GLU A 292 3.79 -12.70 27.70
C GLU A 292 4.54 -11.37 27.56
N GLN A 293 4.12 -10.50 26.61
CA GLN A 293 4.67 -9.14 26.52
C GLN A 293 4.27 -8.28 27.69
N VAL A 294 3.00 -8.33 28.09
CA VAL A 294 2.52 -7.62 29.30
C VAL A 294 3.32 -8.08 30.52
N LYS A 295 3.50 -9.39 30.69
CA LYS A 295 4.27 -9.97 31.80
C LYS A 295 5.73 -9.51 31.82
N ARG A 296 6.39 -9.43 30.64
CA ARG A 296 7.77 -8.90 30.54
C ARG A 296 7.84 -7.42 30.90
N SER A 297 6.91 -6.61 30.37
CA SER A 297 6.85 -5.17 30.65
C SER A 297 6.59 -4.90 32.13
N VAL A 298 5.68 -5.64 32.76
CA VAL A 298 5.43 -5.58 34.20
C VAL A 298 6.70 -5.97 34.99
N LYS A 299 7.35 -7.08 34.65
CA LYS A 299 8.61 -7.48 35.28
C LYS A 299 9.70 -6.42 35.11
N LYS A 300 9.78 -5.74 33.97
CA LYS A 300 10.78 -4.68 33.73
C LYS A 300 10.45 -3.42 34.52
N ALA A 301 9.17 -3.02 34.58
CA ALA A 301 8.73 -1.81 35.27
C ALA A 301 8.82 -1.92 36.80
N PHE A 302 8.65 -3.14 37.36
CA PHE A 302 8.66 -3.40 38.80
C PHE A 302 9.87 -4.20 39.29
N LYS A 303 10.96 -4.28 38.49
CA LYS A 303 12.27 -4.71 38.96
C LYS A 303 12.90 -3.53 39.71
N HIS A 304 12.80 -3.58 41.03
CA HIS A 304 13.67 -2.88 41.99
C HIS A 304 14.84 -3.76 42.34
#